data_6756bbbaac899540b0009b812971b989
#
_entry.id   6756bbbaac899540b0009b812971b989
#
_cell.length_a   1.000
_cell.length_b   1.000
_cell.length_c   1.000
_cell.angle_alpha   90.00
_cell.angle_beta   90.00
_cell.angle_gamma   90.00
#
_symmetry.space_group_name_H-M   'P 1'
#
loop_
_entity.id
_entity.type
_entity.pdbx_description
1 polymer ?
#
loop_
_entity_poly.entity_id
_entity_poly.type
_entity_poly.pdbx_seq_one_letter_code
_entity_poly.pdbx_strand_id
1 'polypeptide(L)'
;MTFISPGDMKMQVNKDAEIQTLVGRVVERLRSRGLRRTRALDLLITEMARHSRPMTIAELTESESLQGQCDPATVYRLLMKLEEHGVVRRLGLHGRAVYFILVQPGRHHDYLVCTDCGEIAQIDIECPVRTLEQELQKQSGYHHVYHELEFFGVCPDCHQGAEHEGRAHCC
;
A
#
# COMPACT_ATOMS: atom_id res chain seq x y z
N MET A 1 -6.01 -32.31 -0.08
CA MET A 1 -4.55 -32.24 0.21
C MET A 1 -3.86 -31.74 -1.03
N THR A 2 -3.53 -30.45 -1.07
CA THR A 2 -2.87 -29.83 -2.24
C THR A 2 -1.37 -29.98 -2.04
N PHE A 3 -0.70 -30.77 -2.88
CA PHE A 3 0.76 -30.93 -2.85
C PHE A 3 1.42 -29.63 -3.35
N ILE A 4 2.15 -28.96 -2.47
CA ILE A 4 3.00 -27.82 -2.83
C ILE A 4 4.26 -28.38 -3.48
N SER A 5 4.57 -27.93 -4.70
CA SER A 5 5.78 -28.33 -5.44
C SER A 5 7.05 -27.84 -4.72
N PRO A 6 8.19 -28.58 -4.80
CA PRO A 6 9.46 -28.12 -4.23
C PRO A 6 9.95 -26.76 -4.76
N GLY A 7 9.54 -26.37 -5.97
CA GLY A 7 9.82 -25.06 -6.55
C GLY A 7 9.02 -23.94 -5.87
N ASP A 8 7.74 -24.19 -5.60
CA ASP A 8 6.86 -23.24 -4.91
C ASP A 8 7.31 -23.02 -3.46
N MET A 9 7.79 -24.06 -2.80
CA MET A 9 8.30 -23.97 -1.43
C MET A 9 9.58 -23.13 -1.34
N LYS A 10 10.51 -23.24 -2.31
CA LYS A 10 11.71 -22.39 -2.36
C LYS A 10 11.38 -20.93 -2.62
N MET A 11 10.41 -20.66 -3.49
CA MET A 11 9.95 -19.30 -3.82
C MET A 11 9.26 -18.66 -2.62
N GLN A 12 8.46 -19.43 -1.88
CA GLN A 12 7.80 -18.98 -0.65
C GLN A 12 8.81 -18.63 0.46
N VAL A 13 9.79 -19.50 0.71
CA VAL A 13 10.85 -19.29 1.71
C VAL A 13 11.67 -18.03 1.39
N ASN A 14 11.97 -17.77 0.12
CA ASN A 14 12.68 -16.57 -0.28
C ASN A 14 11.82 -15.29 -0.03
N LYS A 15 10.56 -15.34 -0.36
CA LYS A 15 9.61 -14.23 -0.12
C LYS A 15 9.45 -13.91 1.37
N ASP A 16 9.36 -14.93 2.21
CA ASP A 16 9.25 -14.75 3.66
C ASP A 16 10.53 -14.13 4.25
N ALA A 17 11.70 -14.51 3.78
CA ALA A 17 12.99 -13.93 4.20
C ALA A 17 13.09 -12.44 3.77
N GLU A 18 12.63 -12.09 2.57
CA GLU A 18 12.57 -10.71 2.09
C GLU A 18 11.62 -9.85 2.94
N ILE A 19 10.45 -10.40 3.29
CA ILE A 19 9.47 -9.75 4.17
C ILE A 19 10.09 -9.49 5.54
N GLN A 20 10.72 -10.49 6.15
CA GLN A 20 11.36 -10.34 7.46
C GLN A 20 12.48 -9.27 7.43
N THR A 21 13.26 -9.24 6.36
CA THR A 21 14.29 -8.22 6.16
C THR A 21 13.69 -6.82 6.05
N LEU A 22 12.59 -6.67 5.30
CA LEU A 22 11.86 -5.41 5.17
C LEU A 22 11.29 -4.96 6.52
N VAL A 23 10.59 -5.84 7.22
CA VAL A 23 10.03 -5.59 8.55
C VAL A 23 11.12 -5.14 9.53
N GLY A 24 12.26 -5.84 9.56
CA GLY A 24 13.40 -5.50 10.41
C GLY A 24 13.91 -4.08 10.15
N ARG A 25 14.10 -3.70 8.88
CA ARG A 25 14.55 -2.36 8.49
C ARG A 25 13.54 -1.27 8.89
N VAL A 26 12.26 -1.54 8.66
CA VAL A 26 11.18 -0.60 9.02
C VAL A 26 11.13 -0.39 10.54
N VAL A 27 11.14 -1.48 11.30
CA VAL A 27 11.11 -1.43 12.78
C VAL A 27 12.33 -0.69 13.34
N GLU A 28 13.52 -0.93 12.81
CA GLU A 28 14.73 -0.23 13.27
C GLU A 28 14.68 1.27 12.96
N ARG A 29 14.20 1.65 11.78
CA ARG A 29 13.95 3.06 11.43
C ARG A 29 12.94 3.72 12.35
N LEU A 30 11.89 3.02 12.75
CA LEU A 30 10.88 3.51 13.69
C LEU A 30 11.47 3.66 15.11
N ARG A 31 12.28 2.69 15.56
CA ARG A 31 12.97 2.76 16.85
C ARG A 31 13.92 3.95 16.94
N SER A 32 14.70 4.20 15.90
CA SER A 32 15.60 5.37 15.84
C SER A 32 14.86 6.71 15.94
N ARG A 33 13.55 6.72 15.66
CA ARG A 33 12.64 7.87 15.77
C ARG A 33 11.78 7.85 17.04
N GLY A 34 12.09 6.97 18.00
CA GLY A 34 11.43 6.92 19.30
C GLY A 34 10.16 6.05 19.37
N LEU A 35 9.78 5.35 18.30
CA LEU A 35 8.65 4.41 18.38
C LEU A 35 9.06 3.12 19.09
N ARG A 36 8.26 2.74 20.09
CA ARG A 36 8.43 1.46 20.77
C ARG A 36 7.94 0.32 19.88
N ARG A 37 8.78 -0.70 19.70
CA ARG A 37 8.39 -1.95 19.06
C ARG A 37 7.33 -2.67 19.91
N THR A 38 6.25 -3.08 19.27
CA THR A 38 5.19 -3.89 19.89
C THR A 38 4.83 -5.04 18.96
N ARG A 39 4.29 -6.14 19.53
CA ARG A 39 3.82 -7.27 18.72
C ARG A 39 2.80 -6.86 17.67
N ALA A 40 1.86 -5.99 18.05
CA ALA A 40 0.84 -5.47 17.13
C ALA A 40 1.46 -4.71 15.94
N LEU A 41 2.51 -3.91 16.19
CA LEU A 41 3.22 -3.19 15.14
C LEU A 41 3.92 -4.17 14.18
N ASP A 42 4.61 -5.16 14.71
CA ASP A 42 5.30 -6.18 13.90
C ASP A 42 4.32 -6.97 13.04
N LEU A 43 3.19 -7.40 13.60
CA LEU A 43 2.13 -8.11 12.87
C LEU A 43 1.56 -7.24 11.75
N LEU A 44 1.23 -5.98 12.04
CA LEU A 44 0.67 -5.06 11.07
C LEU A 44 1.62 -4.84 9.87
N ILE A 45 2.89 -4.54 10.14
CA ILE A 45 3.88 -4.31 9.06
C ILE A 45 4.09 -5.60 8.27
N THR A 46 4.15 -6.75 8.93
CA THR A 46 4.32 -8.06 8.26
C THR A 46 3.14 -8.35 7.34
N GLU A 47 1.92 -8.11 7.78
CA GLU A 47 0.71 -8.33 6.99
C GLU A 47 0.69 -7.44 5.75
N MET A 48 0.94 -6.15 5.91
CA MET A 48 1.02 -5.22 4.80
C MET A 48 2.13 -5.58 3.81
N ALA A 49 3.28 -6.06 4.30
CA ALA A 49 4.39 -6.49 3.45
C ALA A 49 4.06 -7.78 2.65
N ARG A 50 3.30 -8.71 3.24
CA ARG A 50 2.88 -9.95 2.58
C ARG A 50 1.96 -9.68 1.40
N HIS A 51 0.98 -8.82 1.59
CA HIS A 51 0.00 -8.52 0.55
C HIS A 51 0.56 -7.59 -0.52
N SER A 52 1.46 -6.66 -0.16
CA SER A 52 2.08 -5.68 -1.08
C SER A 52 1.06 -4.92 -1.93
N ARG A 53 -0.16 -4.72 -1.42
CA ARG A 53 -1.27 -4.00 -2.04
C ARG A 53 -1.91 -3.03 -1.04
N PRO A 54 -2.67 -2.05 -1.52
CA PRO A 54 -3.50 -1.23 -0.65
C PRO A 54 -4.51 -2.07 0.14
N MET A 55 -4.67 -1.77 1.42
CA MET A 55 -5.58 -2.47 2.32
C MET A 55 -6.36 -1.48 3.17
N THR A 56 -7.62 -1.77 3.43
CA THR A 56 -8.46 -1.04 4.38
C THR A 56 -8.17 -1.47 5.82
N ILE A 57 -8.63 -0.68 6.79
CA ILE A 57 -8.53 -1.05 8.22
C ILE A 57 -9.32 -2.34 8.50
N ALA A 58 -10.47 -2.52 7.86
CA ALA A 58 -11.28 -3.72 8.01
C ALA A 58 -10.51 -4.96 7.54
N GLU A 59 -9.98 -4.95 6.31
CA GLU A 59 -9.17 -6.05 5.77
C GLU A 59 -7.96 -6.37 6.66
N LEU A 60 -7.27 -5.34 7.15
CA LEU A 60 -6.13 -5.54 8.06
C LEU A 60 -6.55 -6.17 9.39
N THR A 61 -7.65 -5.70 9.98
CA THR A 61 -8.13 -6.20 11.27
C THR A 61 -8.66 -7.64 11.17
N GLU A 62 -9.27 -7.99 10.03
CA GLU A 62 -9.83 -9.30 9.76
C GLU A 62 -8.81 -10.31 9.22
N SER A 63 -7.58 -9.84 8.91
CA SER A 63 -6.52 -10.73 8.42
C SER A 63 -6.13 -11.78 9.46
N GLU A 64 -5.71 -12.96 9.00
CA GLU A 64 -5.36 -14.10 9.85
C GLU A 64 -4.34 -13.75 10.94
N SER A 65 -3.39 -12.88 10.63
CA SER A 65 -2.32 -12.50 11.58
C SER A 65 -2.75 -11.47 12.62
N LEU A 66 -3.78 -10.64 12.35
CA LEU A 66 -4.23 -9.56 13.24
C LEU A 66 -5.55 -9.88 13.95
N GLN A 67 -6.34 -10.78 13.40
CA GLN A 67 -7.62 -11.18 13.97
C GLN A 67 -7.45 -11.67 15.42
N GLY A 68 -8.20 -11.07 16.33
CA GLY A 68 -8.11 -11.39 17.77
C GLY A 68 -6.83 -10.89 18.47
N GLN A 69 -5.87 -10.30 17.76
CA GLN A 69 -4.67 -9.70 18.33
C GLN A 69 -4.78 -8.18 18.51
N CYS A 70 -5.54 -7.52 17.66
CA CYS A 70 -5.72 -6.07 17.66
C CYS A 70 -7.16 -5.72 17.32
N ASP A 71 -7.70 -4.73 18.02
CA ASP A 71 -8.97 -4.10 17.67
C ASP A 71 -8.76 -3.04 16.55
N PRO A 72 -9.82 -2.66 15.80
CA PRO A 72 -9.74 -1.69 14.72
C PRO A 72 -9.16 -0.33 15.15
N ALA A 73 -9.44 0.11 16.37
CA ALA A 73 -8.93 1.38 16.88
C ALA A 73 -7.42 1.34 17.14
N THR A 74 -6.90 0.18 17.55
CA THR A 74 -5.46 -0.06 17.70
C THR A 74 -4.78 -0.08 16.33
N VAL A 75 -5.35 -0.77 15.35
CA VAL A 75 -4.85 -0.79 13.96
C VAL A 75 -4.82 0.63 13.39
N TYR A 76 -5.91 1.39 13.53
CA TYR A 76 -5.96 2.78 13.10
C TYR A 76 -4.85 3.65 13.71
N ARG A 77 -4.68 3.59 15.05
CA ARG A 77 -3.63 4.36 15.73
C ARG A 77 -2.23 4.00 15.29
N LEU A 78 -1.97 2.72 15.02
CA LEU A 78 -0.70 2.27 14.49
C LEU A 78 -0.46 2.80 13.06
N LEU A 79 -1.48 2.73 12.19
CA LEU A 79 -1.40 3.25 10.81
C LEU A 79 -1.12 4.75 10.81
N MET A 80 -1.79 5.54 11.67
CA MET A 80 -1.51 6.98 11.79
C MET A 80 -0.06 7.27 12.17
N LYS A 81 0.48 6.53 13.15
CA LYS A 81 1.90 6.65 13.53
C LYS A 81 2.85 6.25 12.40
N LEU A 82 2.53 5.18 11.67
CA LEU A 82 3.33 4.74 10.53
C LEU A 82 3.31 5.77 9.38
N GLU A 83 2.16 6.42 9.17
CA GLU A 83 2.00 7.50 8.19
C GLU A 83 2.83 8.74 8.58
N GLU A 84 2.78 9.20 9.83
CA GLU A 84 3.62 10.30 10.36
C GLU A 84 5.12 10.04 10.15
N HIS A 85 5.52 8.78 10.14
CA HIS A 85 6.92 8.39 9.94
C HIS A 85 7.26 8.04 8.48
N GLY A 86 6.31 8.21 7.55
CA GLY A 86 6.50 7.93 6.13
C GLY A 86 6.76 6.44 5.84
N VAL A 87 6.22 5.55 6.67
CA VAL A 87 6.28 4.09 6.49
C VAL A 87 5.06 3.56 5.77
N VAL A 88 3.93 4.21 5.97
CA VAL A 88 2.67 3.91 5.32
C VAL A 88 2.16 5.16 4.62
N ARG A 89 1.49 4.98 3.50
CA ARG A 89 0.80 6.03 2.75
C ARG A 89 -0.69 5.73 2.66
N ARG A 90 -1.49 6.76 2.72
CA ARG A 90 -2.94 6.71 2.43
C ARG A 90 -3.21 6.87 0.96
N LEU A 91 -4.21 6.15 0.45
CA LEU A 91 -4.71 6.20 -0.93
C LEU A 91 -6.22 6.36 -0.93
N GLY A 92 -6.77 6.86 -2.04
CA GLY A 92 -8.21 6.89 -2.27
C GLY A 92 -8.95 7.93 -1.45
N LEU A 93 -8.33 9.08 -1.15
CA LEU A 93 -8.91 10.16 -0.33
C LEU A 93 -10.26 10.71 -0.84
N HIS A 94 -10.56 10.50 -2.12
CA HIS A 94 -11.83 10.92 -2.75
C HIS A 94 -12.88 9.79 -2.80
N GLY A 95 -12.55 8.57 -2.34
CA GLY A 95 -13.43 7.40 -2.35
C GLY A 95 -14.20 7.20 -1.04
N ARG A 96 -15.07 6.18 -1.03
CA ARG A 96 -15.85 5.78 0.16
C ARG A 96 -15.02 5.06 1.20
N ALA A 97 -13.85 4.52 0.84
CA ALA A 97 -12.93 3.82 1.70
C ALA A 97 -11.53 4.44 1.64
N VAL A 98 -10.85 4.43 2.77
CA VAL A 98 -9.44 4.83 2.89
C VAL A 98 -8.59 3.58 2.89
N TYR A 99 -7.62 3.52 1.99
CA TYR A 99 -6.67 2.43 1.88
C TYR A 99 -5.30 2.86 2.39
N PHE A 100 -4.54 1.90 2.88
CA PHE A 100 -3.18 2.10 3.36
C PHE A 100 -2.23 1.15 2.63
N ILE A 101 -1.06 1.66 2.26
CA ILE A 101 -0.01 0.86 1.64
C ILE A 101 1.33 1.09 2.34
N LEU A 102 2.12 0.03 2.46
CA LEU A 102 3.48 0.09 2.98
C LEU A 102 4.40 0.73 1.94
N VAL A 103 5.06 1.83 2.31
CA VAL A 103 6.03 2.52 1.45
C VAL A 103 7.32 1.70 1.40
N GLN A 104 7.72 1.27 0.21
CA GLN A 104 8.95 0.53 -0.02
C GLN A 104 9.96 1.43 -0.74
N PRO A 105 11.12 1.74 -0.13
CA PRO A 105 12.15 2.53 -0.79
C PRO A 105 12.60 1.90 -2.12
N GLY A 106 12.65 2.71 -3.19
CA GLY A 106 13.05 2.25 -4.52
C GLY A 106 11.95 1.50 -5.29
N ARG A 107 10.78 1.32 -4.73
CA ARG A 107 9.57 0.90 -5.43
C ARG A 107 8.55 2.02 -5.31
N HIS A 108 8.06 2.48 -6.43
CA HIS A 108 6.85 3.27 -6.48
C HIS A 108 5.78 2.44 -7.18
N HIS A 109 4.56 2.58 -6.71
CA HIS A 109 3.42 1.96 -7.33
C HIS A 109 2.41 3.07 -7.60
N ASP A 110 2.04 3.20 -8.85
CA ASP A 110 1.01 4.12 -9.29
C ASP A 110 -0.34 3.38 -9.26
N TYR A 111 -1.38 4.09 -8.90
CA TYR A 111 -2.69 3.49 -8.68
C TYR A 111 -3.76 4.18 -9.49
N LEU A 112 -4.73 3.38 -9.94
CA LEU A 112 -5.99 3.84 -10.51
C LEU A 112 -7.10 3.55 -9.50
N VAL A 113 -7.83 4.58 -9.11
CA VAL A 113 -8.89 4.53 -8.10
C VAL A 113 -10.23 4.76 -8.78
N CYS A 114 -11.17 3.85 -8.58
CA CYS A 114 -12.53 4.03 -9.05
C CYS A 114 -13.26 5.08 -8.20
N THR A 115 -13.81 6.10 -8.85
CA THR A 115 -14.57 7.17 -8.17
C THR A 115 -15.91 6.70 -7.65
N ASP A 116 -16.49 5.64 -8.21
CA ASP A 116 -17.81 5.14 -7.88
C ASP A 116 -17.79 4.08 -6.77
N CYS A 117 -16.95 3.03 -6.91
CA CYS A 117 -16.89 1.96 -5.92
C CYS A 117 -15.69 2.03 -4.98
N GLY A 118 -14.68 2.86 -5.31
CA GLY A 118 -13.45 2.97 -4.52
C GLY A 118 -12.44 1.84 -4.76
N GLU A 119 -12.67 0.96 -5.73
CA GLU A 119 -11.71 -0.09 -6.09
C GLU A 119 -10.38 0.51 -6.52
N ILE A 120 -9.29 -0.12 -6.08
CA ILE A 120 -7.93 0.33 -6.38
C ILE A 120 -7.21 -0.75 -7.19
N ALA A 121 -6.78 -0.37 -8.40
CA ALA A 121 -5.94 -1.18 -9.25
C ALA A 121 -4.51 -0.62 -9.29
N GLN A 122 -3.51 -1.50 -9.19
CA GLN A 122 -2.12 -1.11 -9.41
C GLN A 122 -1.88 -0.96 -10.91
N ILE A 123 -1.16 0.11 -11.30
CA ILE A 123 -0.79 0.36 -12.69
C ILE A 123 0.56 -0.31 -12.94
N ASP A 124 0.58 -1.23 -13.91
CA ASP A 124 1.79 -1.93 -14.35
C ASP A 124 2.23 -1.41 -15.73
N ILE A 125 2.62 -0.13 -15.75
CA ILE A 125 3.21 0.52 -16.93
C ILE A 125 4.55 1.13 -16.56
N GLU A 126 5.41 1.37 -17.57
CA GLU A 126 6.64 2.11 -17.34
C GLU A 126 6.34 3.51 -16.82
N CYS A 127 7.05 3.92 -15.75
CA CYS A 127 6.82 5.20 -15.10
C CYS A 127 7.11 6.38 -16.03
N PRO A 128 6.11 7.18 -16.39
CA PRO A 128 6.28 8.28 -17.37
C PRO A 128 7.05 9.47 -16.79
N VAL A 129 7.16 9.57 -15.45
CA VAL A 129 7.76 10.73 -14.78
C VAL A 129 9.18 10.49 -14.26
N ARG A 130 9.75 9.32 -14.48
CA ARG A 130 11.13 9.01 -14.05
C ARG A 130 12.17 9.99 -14.60
N THR A 131 12.05 10.37 -15.86
CA THR A 131 12.92 11.35 -16.50
C THR A 131 12.75 12.73 -15.89
N LEU A 132 11.50 13.11 -15.58
CA LEU A 132 11.19 14.38 -14.93
C LEU A 132 11.78 14.46 -13.52
N GLU A 133 11.74 13.38 -12.72
CA GLU A 133 12.40 13.35 -11.41
C GLU A 133 13.92 13.63 -11.52
N GLN A 134 14.57 13.00 -12.49
CA GLN A 134 16.01 13.21 -12.72
C GLN A 134 16.33 14.65 -13.14
N GLU A 135 15.49 15.24 -13.97
CA GLU A 135 15.64 16.63 -14.39
C GLU A 135 15.41 17.59 -13.22
N LEU A 136 14.37 17.37 -12.42
CA LEU A 136 14.10 18.16 -11.22
C LEU A 136 15.24 18.09 -10.22
N GLN A 137 15.82 16.92 -9.98
CA GLN A 137 16.98 16.79 -9.10
C GLN A 137 18.18 17.60 -9.62
N LYS A 138 18.46 17.53 -10.93
CA LYS A 138 19.57 18.26 -11.56
C LYS A 138 19.38 19.77 -11.51
N GLN A 139 18.17 20.25 -11.78
CA GLN A 139 17.88 21.68 -11.88
C GLN A 139 17.70 22.36 -10.53
N SER A 140 17.07 21.67 -9.57
CA SER A 140 16.72 22.26 -8.27
C SER A 140 17.75 22.01 -7.16
N GLY A 141 18.66 21.04 -7.35
CA GLY A 141 19.59 20.61 -6.29
C GLY A 141 18.94 19.79 -5.18
N TYR A 142 17.66 19.43 -5.30
CA TYR A 142 17.00 18.53 -4.37
C TYR A 142 17.54 17.12 -4.53
N HIS A 143 17.65 16.36 -3.43
CA HIS A 143 18.07 14.97 -3.41
C HIS A 143 16.88 14.06 -3.10
N HIS A 144 16.91 12.83 -3.62
CA HIS A 144 15.86 11.82 -3.40
C HIS A 144 14.45 12.28 -3.80
N VAL A 145 14.35 13.02 -4.90
CA VAL A 145 13.05 13.39 -5.49
C VAL A 145 12.32 12.12 -5.88
N TYR A 146 11.09 12.02 -5.46
CA TYR A 146 10.18 10.92 -5.82
C TYR A 146 8.79 11.50 -6.12
N HIS A 147 7.97 10.74 -6.79
CA HIS A 147 6.59 11.09 -7.08
C HIS A 147 5.62 10.05 -6.52
N GLU A 148 4.39 10.43 -6.43
CA GLU A 148 3.26 9.57 -6.12
C GLU A 148 2.16 9.92 -7.12
N LEU A 149 1.67 8.92 -7.88
CA LEU A 149 0.60 9.11 -8.84
C LEU A 149 -0.63 8.31 -8.43
N GLU A 150 -1.74 9.01 -8.35
CA GLU A 150 -3.06 8.42 -8.25
C GLU A 150 -3.90 8.94 -9.42
N PHE A 151 -4.41 8.01 -10.20
CA PHE A 151 -5.34 8.32 -11.29
C PHE A 151 -6.74 7.96 -10.84
N PHE A 152 -7.70 8.79 -11.22
CA PHE A 152 -9.09 8.62 -10.83
C PHE A 152 -9.94 8.39 -12.08
N GLY A 153 -10.86 7.42 -12.01
CA GLY A 153 -11.75 7.09 -13.11
C GLY A 153 -12.84 6.14 -12.67
N VAL A 154 -13.73 5.76 -13.57
CA VAL A 154 -14.78 4.77 -13.31
C VAL A 154 -14.30 3.40 -13.79
N CYS A 155 -14.34 2.38 -12.94
CA CYS A 155 -13.92 1.04 -13.33
C CYS A 155 -14.90 0.41 -14.35
N PRO A 156 -14.48 -0.62 -15.12
CA PRO A 156 -15.34 -1.23 -16.13
C PRO A 156 -16.68 -1.73 -15.59
N ASP A 157 -16.71 -2.29 -14.39
CA ASP A 157 -17.93 -2.80 -13.77
C ASP A 157 -18.92 -1.68 -13.42
N CYS A 158 -18.42 -0.58 -12.85
CA CYS A 158 -19.25 0.59 -12.57
C CYS A 158 -19.71 1.29 -13.85
N HIS A 159 -18.86 1.34 -14.88
CA HIS A 159 -19.20 1.94 -16.16
C HIS A 159 -20.32 1.17 -16.88
N GLN A 160 -20.24 -0.15 -16.90
CA GLN A 160 -21.31 -1.00 -17.47
C GLN A 160 -22.62 -0.88 -16.69
N GLY A 161 -22.57 -0.73 -15.36
CA GLY A 161 -23.73 -0.46 -14.52
C GLY A 161 -24.36 0.94 -14.76
N ALA A 162 -23.55 1.94 -15.12
CA ALA A 162 -24.01 3.31 -15.35
C ALA A 162 -24.69 3.53 -16.72
N GLU A 163 -24.44 2.67 -17.70
CA GLU A 163 -25.17 2.71 -18.98
C GLU A 163 -26.68 2.44 -18.81
N HIS A 164 -27.07 1.86 -17.67
CA HIS A 164 -28.47 1.69 -17.29
C HIS A 164 -29.08 2.90 -16.58
N GLU A 165 -28.31 3.89 -16.11
CA GLU A 165 -28.82 5.02 -15.31
C GLU A 165 -28.48 6.44 -15.82
N GLY A 166 -27.92 6.60 -17.01
CA GLY A 166 -27.82 7.91 -17.70
C GLY A 166 -27.15 9.05 -16.95
N ARG A 167 -26.08 8.84 -16.17
CA ARG A 167 -25.32 9.90 -15.50
C ARG A 167 -24.16 10.38 -16.37
N ALA A 168 -24.38 11.56 -16.97
CA ALA A 168 -23.32 12.35 -17.60
C ALA A 168 -22.40 12.93 -16.49
N HIS A 169 -21.13 12.51 -16.46
CA HIS A 169 -20.11 13.19 -15.68
C HIS A 169 -19.56 14.37 -16.48
N CYS A 170 -19.80 15.58 -15.98
CA CYS A 170 -19.08 16.77 -16.43
C CYS A 170 -17.68 16.81 -15.80
N CYS A 171 -16.65 17.06 -16.63
CA CYS A 171 -15.32 17.49 -16.20
C CYS A 171 -15.38 18.86 -15.54
#